data_a2fe2aa72bdb92b09f25506ec5b84b6a
#
_entry.id   a2fe2aa72bdb92b09f25506ec5b84b6a
#
_cell.length_a   1.000
_cell.length_b   1.000
_cell.length_c   1.000
_cell.angle_alpha   90.00
_cell.angle_beta   90.00
_cell.angle_gamma   90.00
#
_symmetry.space_group_name_H-M   'P 1'
#
loop_
_entity.id
_entity.type
_entity.pdbx_description
1 polymer ?
#
loop_
_entity_poly.entity_id
_entity_poly.type
_entity_poly.pdbx_seq_one_letter_code
_entity_poly.pdbx_strand_id
1 'polypeptide(L)'
;MEFSAKQIAAFIQGEIIGDENATVHTFAKIEEGMPGAISFLSNPKYTPYIYETQSSIVLVNKDFTPEHEIKTTLIKVDNAYESLAKLLNLYEMSKPKKQGIDSLAFVAPSAKIGENVYIGAFAYIGENTVIGDNTQIYPHTFVGDGVKIGNSCLLYSNVNVYHDCRIGNECILHSGAVIGADGFGFAPTPNGYDKICLLYTSPSPRDL
;
A
#
# COMPACT_ATOMS: atom_id res chain seq x y z
N MET A 1 -10.97 6.54 -12.42
CA MET A 1 -9.98 6.85 -13.48
C MET A 1 -10.10 5.75 -14.52
N GLU A 2 -10.05 6.07 -15.79
CA GLU A 2 -10.26 5.12 -16.88
C GLU A 2 -8.96 5.03 -17.70
N PHE A 3 -8.56 3.83 -18.07
CA PHE A 3 -7.34 3.57 -18.84
C PHE A 3 -7.68 2.78 -20.09
N SER A 4 -7.09 3.14 -21.23
CA SER A 4 -7.23 2.36 -22.47
C SER A 4 -6.24 1.21 -22.54
N ALA A 5 -6.54 0.17 -23.34
CA ALA A 5 -5.65 -0.95 -23.61
C ALA A 5 -4.28 -0.46 -24.09
N LYS A 6 -4.25 0.57 -24.94
CA LYS A 6 -3.02 1.22 -25.41
C LYS A 6 -2.16 1.81 -24.29
N GLN A 7 -2.77 2.52 -23.35
CA GLN A 7 -2.06 3.10 -22.19
C GLN A 7 -1.50 2.01 -21.27
N ILE A 8 -2.31 1.00 -21.01
CA ILE A 8 -1.92 -0.14 -20.17
C ILE A 8 -0.77 -0.91 -20.83
N ALA A 9 -0.90 -1.28 -22.12
CA ALA A 9 0.13 -2.02 -22.84
C ALA A 9 1.45 -1.24 -22.90
N ALA A 10 1.40 0.07 -23.11
CA ALA A 10 2.60 0.92 -23.10
C ALA A 10 3.30 0.90 -21.71
N PHE A 11 2.54 0.92 -20.62
CA PHE A 11 3.09 0.91 -19.26
C PHE A 11 3.74 -0.43 -18.89
N ILE A 12 3.08 -1.56 -19.24
CA ILE A 12 3.58 -2.91 -18.90
C ILE A 12 4.38 -3.58 -20.04
N GLN A 13 4.65 -2.86 -21.13
CA GLN A 13 5.36 -3.33 -22.31
C GLN A 13 4.71 -4.58 -22.93
N GLY A 14 3.38 -4.57 -23.01
CA GLY A 14 2.56 -5.65 -23.55
C GLY A 14 2.21 -5.46 -25.01
N GLU A 15 1.88 -6.58 -25.70
CA GLU A 15 1.35 -6.62 -27.05
C GLU A 15 -0.17 -6.75 -27.01
N ILE A 16 -0.88 -5.89 -27.76
CA ILE A 16 -2.35 -5.88 -27.80
C ILE A 16 -2.84 -6.80 -28.92
N ILE A 17 -3.82 -7.64 -28.59
CA ILE A 17 -4.61 -8.41 -29.55
C ILE A 17 -6.08 -8.07 -29.31
N GLY A 18 -6.69 -7.36 -30.27
CA GLY A 18 -8.07 -6.88 -30.20
C GLY A 18 -8.17 -5.37 -30.30
N ASP A 19 -9.13 -4.77 -29.57
CA ASP A 19 -9.39 -3.33 -29.60
C ASP A 19 -8.41 -2.55 -28.70
N GLU A 20 -7.53 -1.77 -29.31
CA GLU A 20 -6.58 -0.91 -28.59
C GLU A 20 -7.25 0.24 -27.79
N ASN A 21 -8.51 0.55 -28.13
CA ASN A 21 -9.29 1.60 -27.47
C ASN A 21 -10.19 1.06 -26.37
N ALA A 22 -10.24 -0.27 -26.15
CA ALA A 22 -10.98 -0.85 -25.04
C ALA A 22 -10.53 -0.19 -23.71
N THR A 23 -11.51 0.26 -22.90
CA THR A 23 -11.23 0.98 -21.66
C THR A 23 -11.63 0.16 -20.44
N VAL A 24 -10.88 0.40 -19.34
CA VAL A 24 -11.13 -0.22 -18.04
C VAL A 24 -11.01 0.79 -16.91
N HIS A 25 -11.81 0.58 -15.87
CA HIS A 25 -11.85 1.42 -14.67
C HIS A 25 -11.82 0.60 -13.37
N THR A 26 -11.86 -0.73 -13.47
CA THR A 26 -11.84 -1.64 -12.32
C THR A 26 -11.07 -2.92 -12.62
N PHE A 27 -10.76 -3.67 -11.57
CA PHE A 27 -10.15 -5.00 -11.65
C PHE A 27 -11.20 -6.05 -11.26
N ALA A 28 -11.20 -7.19 -11.93
CA ALA A 28 -12.06 -8.32 -11.59
C ALA A 28 -11.30 -9.65 -11.73
N LYS A 29 -11.74 -10.67 -11.01
CA LYS A 29 -11.31 -12.04 -11.29
C LYS A 29 -11.86 -12.45 -12.64
N ILE A 30 -11.13 -13.35 -13.32
CA ILE A 30 -11.51 -13.76 -14.68
C ILE A 30 -12.89 -14.45 -14.72
N GLU A 31 -13.25 -15.15 -13.64
CA GLU A 31 -14.56 -15.82 -13.48
C GLU A 31 -15.71 -14.83 -13.25
N GLU A 32 -15.41 -13.66 -12.73
CA GLU A 32 -16.37 -12.61 -12.35
C GLU A 32 -16.23 -11.38 -13.26
N GLY A 33 -15.61 -11.56 -14.43
CA GLY A 33 -15.34 -10.48 -15.38
C GLY A 33 -16.60 -9.73 -15.81
N MET A 34 -16.50 -8.40 -15.85
CA MET A 34 -17.58 -7.51 -16.26
C MET A 34 -17.06 -6.44 -17.25
N PRO A 35 -17.95 -5.82 -18.05
CA PRO A 35 -17.55 -4.71 -18.91
C PRO A 35 -16.87 -3.57 -18.12
N GLY A 36 -15.77 -3.04 -18.66
CA GLY A 36 -14.96 -2.04 -17.98
C GLY A 36 -13.98 -2.60 -16.95
N ALA A 37 -13.89 -3.92 -16.81
CA ALA A 37 -12.91 -4.55 -15.94
C ALA A 37 -11.66 -5.04 -16.71
N ILE A 38 -10.52 -5.04 -16.02
CA ILE A 38 -9.33 -5.77 -16.43
C ILE A 38 -9.18 -7.01 -15.55
N SER A 39 -8.95 -8.15 -16.19
CA SER A 39 -8.67 -9.44 -15.55
C SER A 39 -7.31 -9.96 -15.97
N PHE A 40 -6.86 -11.07 -15.40
CA PHE A 40 -5.61 -11.72 -15.79
C PHE A 40 -5.75 -13.25 -15.78
N LEU A 41 -4.95 -13.90 -16.61
CA LEU A 41 -4.81 -15.35 -16.68
C LEU A 41 -3.33 -15.70 -16.58
N SER A 42 -2.93 -16.25 -15.44
CA SER A 42 -1.56 -16.78 -15.25
C SER A 42 -1.55 -18.27 -14.92
N ASN A 43 -2.66 -18.81 -14.39
CA ASN A 43 -2.77 -20.21 -14.02
C ASN A 43 -3.65 -20.95 -15.05
N PRO A 44 -3.14 -22.00 -15.71
CA PRO A 44 -3.87 -22.76 -16.73
C PRO A 44 -5.22 -23.33 -16.28
N LYS A 45 -5.40 -23.55 -14.97
CA LYS A 45 -6.68 -24.02 -14.40
C LYS A 45 -7.84 -23.08 -14.74
N TYR A 46 -7.57 -21.80 -14.93
CA TYR A 46 -8.57 -20.77 -15.22
C TYR A 46 -8.73 -20.48 -16.72
N THR A 47 -8.05 -21.21 -17.59
CA THR A 47 -8.15 -21.03 -19.05
C THR A 47 -9.58 -21.11 -19.59
N PRO A 48 -10.48 -21.99 -19.13
CA PRO A 48 -11.86 -22.02 -19.65
C PRO A 48 -12.58 -20.68 -19.51
N TYR A 49 -12.33 -19.94 -18.44
CA TYR A 49 -13.00 -18.67 -18.16
C TYR A 49 -12.64 -17.55 -19.13
N ILE A 50 -11.50 -17.64 -19.86
CA ILE A 50 -11.13 -16.60 -20.83
C ILE A 50 -12.11 -16.51 -21.99
N TYR A 51 -12.80 -17.61 -22.30
CA TYR A 51 -13.81 -17.68 -23.37
C TYR A 51 -15.19 -17.20 -22.94
N GLU A 52 -15.43 -17.12 -21.62
CA GLU A 52 -16.72 -16.77 -21.02
C GLU A 52 -16.72 -15.37 -20.37
N THR A 53 -15.54 -14.88 -19.98
CA THR A 53 -15.42 -13.60 -19.26
C THR A 53 -15.98 -12.43 -20.07
N GLN A 54 -16.59 -11.50 -19.36
CA GLN A 54 -17.05 -10.24 -19.92
C GLN A 54 -16.10 -9.08 -19.64
N SER A 55 -14.89 -9.37 -19.11
CA SER A 55 -13.87 -8.34 -18.91
C SER A 55 -13.49 -7.69 -20.22
N SER A 56 -13.36 -6.37 -20.24
CA SER A 56 -12.96 -5.64 -21.45
C SER A 56 -11.52 -5.97 -21.88
N ILE A 57 -10.64 -6.21 -20.91
CA ILE A 57 -9.22 -6.54 -21.15
C ILE A 57 -8.82 -7.72 -20.27
N VAL A 58 -8.03 -8.65 -20.83
CA VAL A 58 -7.40 -9.73 -20.06
C VAL A 58 -5.89 -9.74 -20.30
N LEU A 59 -5.12 -9.72 -19.23
CA LEU A 59 -3.68 -9.91 -19.28
C LEU A 59 -3.38 -11.40 -19.39
N VAL A 60 -2.53 -11.78 -20.32
CA VAL A 60 -2.10 -13.16 -20.54
C VAL A 60 -0.59 -13.22 -20.73
N ASN A 61 0.01 -14.37 -20.45
CA ASN A 61 1.42 -14.59 -20.76
C ASN A 61 1.64 -14.65 -22.28
N LYS A 62 2.83 -14.30 -22.76
CA LYS A 62 3.20 -14.32 -24.19
C LYS A 62 3.03 -15.68 -24.86
N ASP A 63 3.26 -16.75 -24.11
CA ASP A 63 3.13 -18.15 -24.56
C ASP A 63 1.67 -18.62 -24.67
N PHE A 64 0.73 -17.86 -24.13
CA PHE A 64 -0.69 -18.20 -24.24
C PHE A 64 -1.16 -18.18 -25.69
N THR A 65 -1.69 -19.32 -26.14
CA THR A 65 -2.31 -19.48 -27.46
C THR A 65 -3.75 -19.91 -27.27
N PRO A 66 -4.73 -19.10 -27.73
CA PRO A 66 -6.13 -19.45 -27.60
C PRO A 66 -6.49 -20.64 -28.50
N GLU A 67 -7.28 -21.57 -27.96
CA GLU A 67 -7.84 -22.70 -28.73
C GLU A 67 -9.12 -22.33 -29.51
N HIS A 68 -9.79 -21.29 -29.06
CA HIS A 68 -11.04 -20.76 -29.63
C HIS A 68 -10.98 -19.25 -29.76
N GLU A 69 -11.93 -18.69 -30.50
CA GLU A 69 -12.06 -17.25 -30.66
C GLU A 69 -12.35 -16.57 -29.31
N ILE A 70 -11.61 -15.49 -29.01
CA ILE A 70 -11.76 -14.69 -27.82
C ILE A 70 -12.35 -13.34 -28.18
N LYS A 71 -13.42 -12.95 -27.48
CA LYS A 71 -14.14 -11.70 -27.74
C LYS A 71 -13.53 -10.49 -27.02
N THR A 72 -12.83 -10.72 -25.94
CA THR A 72 -12.19 -9.69 -25.14
C THR A 72 -10.85 -9.27 -25.71
N THR A 73 -10.39 -8.05 -25.41
CA THR A 73 -9.05 -7.61 -25.79
C THR A 73 -8.01 -8.27 -24.88
N LEU A 74 -6.99 -8.86 -25.50
CA LEU A 74 -5.86 -9.44 -24.77
C LEU A 74 -4.67 -8.48 -24.76
N ILE A 75 -3.95 -8.45 -23.66
CA ILE A 75 -2.62 -7.84 -23.59
C ILE A 75 -1.64 -8.95 -23.19
N LYS A 76 -0.78 -9.34 -24.13
CA LYS A 76 0.27 -10.33 -23.92
C LYS A 76 1.49 -9.71 -23.27
N VAL A 77 1.94 -10.31 -22.17
CA VAL A 77 3.09 -9.85 -21.37
C VAL A 77 4.00 -11.01 -20.99
N ASP A 78 5.22 -10.74 -20.57
CA ASP A 78 6.16 -11.79 -20.13
C ASP A 78 5.63 -12.52 -18.88
N ASN A 79 5.02 -11.79 -17.96
CA ASN A 79 4.41 -12.35 -16.74
C ASN A 79 3.13 -11.56 -16.40
N ALA A 80 1.98 -12.21 -16.60
CA ALA A 80 0.68 -11.59 -16.35
C ALA A 80 0.44 -11.23 -14.87
N TYR A 81 0.95 -12.05 -13.94
CA TYR A 81 0.81 -11.78 -12.50
C TYR A 81 1.65 -10.59 -12.04
N GLU A 82 2.90 -10.51 -12.50
CA GLU A 82 3.78 -9.36 -12.19
C GLU A 82 3.23 -8.07 -12.82
N SER A 83 2.74 -8.15 -14.04
CA SER A 83 2.13 -7.02 -14.74
C SER A 83 0.87 -6.52 -14.03
N LEU A 84 0.04 -7.42 -13.50
CA LEU A 84 -1.09 -7.06 -12.65
C LEU A 84 -0.63 -6.31 -11.40
N ALA A 85 0.40 -6.81 -10.71
CA ALA A 85 0.92 -6.14 -9.52
C ALA A 85 1.40 -4.72 -9.82
N LYS A 86 2.09 -4.50 -10.96
CA LYS A 86 2.50 -3.17 -11.43
C LYS A 86 1.31 -2.24 -11.68
N LEU A 87 0.24 -2.76 -12.32
CA LEU A 87 -0.99 -1.99 -12.57
C LEU A 87 -1.76 -1.65 -11.29
N LEU A 88 -1.84 -2.57 -10.33
CA LEU A 88 -2.45 -2.31 -9.03
C LEU A 88 -1.70 -1.23 -8.27
N ASN A 89 -0.37 -1.26 -8.28
CA ASN A 89 0.45 -0.22 -7.69
C ASN A 89 0.23 1.14 -8.38
N LEU A 90 0.19 1.17 -9.71
CA LEU A 90 -0.10 2.39 -10.47
C LEU A 90 -1.48 2.95 -10.09
N TYR A 91 -2.49 2.09 -10.00
CA TYR A 91 -3.83 2.48 -9.60
C TYR A 91 -3.87 3.08 -8.18
N GLU A 92 -3.19 2.45 -7.21
CA GLU A 92 -3.10 2.99 -5.85
C GLU A 92 -2.37 4.35 -5.82
N MET A 93 -1.26 4.48 -6.56
CA MET A 93 -0.53 5.75 -6.66
C MET A 93 -1.32 6.87 -7.34
N SER A 94 -2.25 6.53 -8.23
CA SER A 94 -3.11 7.48 -8.95
C SER A 94 -4.27 8.02 -8.11
N LYS A 95 -4.57 7.41 -6.96
CA LYS A 95 -5.61 7.91 -6.05
C LYS A 95 -5.19 9.25 -5.47
N PRO A 96 -6.11 10.23 -5.39
CA PRO A 96 -5.80 11.52 -4.79
C PRO A 96 -5.41 11.32 -3.31
N LYS A 97 -4.19 11.70 -2.96
CA LYS A 97 -3.74 11.70 -1.56
C LYS A 97 -4.41 12.84 -0.81
N LYS A 98 -4.85 12.57 0.40
CA LYS A 98 -5.34 13.61 1.30
C LYS A 98 -4.19 14.54 1.68
N GLN A 99 -4.50 15.79 1.95
CA GLN A 99 -3.52 16.81 2.39
C GLN A 99 -4.13 17.71 3.46
N GLY A 100 -3.26 18.31 4.25
CA GLY A 100 -3.65 19.25 5.29
C GLY A 100 -3.86 18.60 6.65
N ILE A 101 -4.01 19.44 7.65
CA ILE A 101 -4.20 19.05 9.05
C ILE A 101 -5.67 19.26 9.38
N ASP A 102 -6.34 18.21 9.85
CA ASP A 102 -7.73 18.28 10.28
C ASP A 102 -7.85 19.17 11.54
N SER A 103 -8.91 19.96 11.61
CA SER A 103 -9.14 20.87 12.72
C SER A 103 -9.33 20.19 14.07
N LEU A 104 -9.65 18.91 14.08
CA LEU A 104 -9.79 18.08 15.27
C LEU A 104 -8.51 17.31 15.61
N ALA A 105 -7.44 17.45 14.83
CA ALA A 105 -6.14 16.90 15.16
C ALA A 105 -5.41 17.80 16.17
N PHE A 106 -4.67 17.19 17.09
CA PHE A 106 -3.73 17.92 17.93
C PHE A 106 -2.32 17.81 17.36
N VAL A 107 -1.69 18.94 17.13
CA VAL A 107 -0.29 19.03 16.73
C VAL A 107 0.42 19.97 17.69
N ALA A 108 1.42 19.47 18.40
CA ALA A 108 2.18 20.27 19.34
C ALA A 108 2.88 21.44 18.63
N PRO A 109 2.95 22.65 19.24
CA PRO A 109 3.54 23.83 18.63
C PRO A 109 5.02 23.67 18.21
N SER A 110 5.75 22.78 18.88
CA SER A 110 7.16 22.49 18.60
C SER A 110 7.34 21.42 17.51
N ALA A 111 6.27 20.75 17.05
CA ALA A 111 6.34 19.77 16.01
C ALA A 111 6.68 20.41 14.64
N LYS A 112 7.49 19.74 13.85
CA LYS A 112 7.86 20.17 12.51
C LYS A 112 7.17 19.26 11.48
N ILE A 113 6.29 19.85 10.70
CA ILE A 113 5.49 19.13 9.70
C ILE A 113 6.01 19.51 8.31
N GLY A 114 6.33 18.50 7.50
CA GLY A 114 6.80 18.67 6.14
C GLY A 114 5.71 19.10 5.15
N GLU A 115 6.06 19.14 3.88
CA GLU A 115 5.14 19.53 2.80
C GLU A 115 4.17 18.40 2.45
N ASN A 116 2.94 18.77 2.03
CA ASN A 116 1.90 17.84 1.57
C ASN A 116 1.55 16.72 2.57
N VAL A 117 1.76 16.95 3.87
CA VAL A 117 1.41 16.02 4.93
C VAL A 117 -0.11 16.05 5.15
N TYR A 118 -0.69 14.89 5.41
CA TYR A 118 -2.06 14.76 5.91
C TYR A 118 -2.04 14.29 7.36
N ILE A 119 -2.78 15.00 8.22
CA ILE A 119 -3.01 14.61 9.63
C ILE A 119 -4.52 14.60 9.85
N GLY A 120 -5.08 13.40 10.05
CA GLY A 120 -6.51 13.17 10.17
C GLY A 120 -7.07 13.52 11.54
N ALA A 121 -8.40 13.62 11.64
CA ALA A 121 -9.11 13.94 12.86
C ALA A 121 -8.70 13.07 14.05
N PHE A 122 -8.58 13.67 15.24
CA PHE A 122 -8.19 13.01 16.50
C PHE A 122 -6.82 12.33 16.47
N ALA A 123 -5.98 12.63 15.48
CA ALA A 123 -4.58 12.29 15.56
C ALA A 123 -3.86 13.20 16.57
N TYR A 124 -2.91 12.65 17.32
CA TYR A 124 -2.08 13.37 18.28
C TYR A 124 -0.63 13.35 17.80
N ILE A 125 -0.03 14.51 17.65
CA ILE A 125 1.39 14.70 17.31
C ILE A 125 2.06 15.43 18.45
N GLY A 126 2.98 14.74 19.12
CA GLY A 126 3.66 15.23 20.34
C GLY A 126 4.74 16.27 20.08
N GLU A 127 5.31 16.75 21.19
CA GLU A 127 6.34 17.79 21.21
C GLU A 127 7.63 17.36 20.49
N ASN A 128 8.27 18.31 19.81
CA ASN A 128 9.54 18.11 19.08
C ASN A 128 9.53 16.98 18.04
N THR A 129 8.34 16.52 17.65
CA THR A 129 8.16 15.51 16.61
C THR A 129 8.48 16.10 15.24
N VAL A 130 9.07 15.29 14.36
CA VAL A 130 9.37 15.66 12.97
C VAL A 130 8.67 14.71 12.03
N ILE A 131 7.83 15.22 11.14
CA ILE A 131 7.13 14.47 10.10
C ILE A 131 7.66 14.91 8.75
N GLY A 132 8.15 13.94 7.97
CA GLY A 132 8.67 14.20 6.62
C GLY A 132 7.57 14.43 5.59
N ASP A 133 8.00 14.90 4.42
CA ASP A 133 7.12 15.30 3.32
C ASP A 133 6.26 14.15 2.79
N ASN A 134 5.07 14.47 2.27
CA ASN A 134 4.12 13.56 1.65
C ASN A 134 3.64 12.41 2.56
N THR A 135 3.85 12.50 3.88
CA THR A 135 3.44 11.50 4.86
C THR A 135 1.96 11.63 5.18
N GLN A 136 1.28 10.48 5.28
CA GLN A 136 -0.16 10.39 5.53
C GLN A 136 -0.40 9.78 6.91
N ILE A 137 -0.98 10.55 7.81
CA ILE A 137 -1.33 10.13 9.18
C ILE A 137 -2.84 10.12 9.29
N TYR A 138 -3.41 8.92 9.38
CA TYR A 138 -4.85 8.74 9.42
C TYR A 138 -5.43 8.99 10.83
N PRO A 139 -6.77 9.15 10.94
CA PRO A 139 -7.43 9.48 12.20
C PRO A 139 -7.08 8.57 13.37
N HIS A 140 -7.09 9.12 14.59
CA HIS A 140 -6.81 8.40 15.83
C HIS A 140 -5.39 7.80 15.93
N THR A 141 -4.45 8.28 15.17
CA THR A 141 -3.03 7.89 15.28
C THR A 141 -2.37 8.68 16.39
N PHE A 142 -1.63 8.01 17.26
CA PHE A 142 -0.83 8.64 18.30
C PHE A 142 0.64 8.63 17.92
N VAL A 143 1.26 9.79 17.91
CA VAL A 143 2.70 9.98 17.71
C VAL A 143 3.25 10.76 18.89
N GLY A 144 4.05 10.07 19.70
CA GLY A 144 4.62 10.62 20.93
C GLY A 144 5.70 11.68 20.71
N ASP A 145 6.22 12.21 21.80
CA ASP A 145 7.21 13.28 21.77
C ASP A 145 8.56 12.82 21.18
N GLY A 146 9.25 13.71 20.50
CA GLY A 146 10.59 13.46 19.94
C GLY A 146 10.65 12.46 18.79
N VAL A 147 9.52 11.95 18.32
CA VAL A 147 9.43 10.98 17.21
C VAL A 147 9.91 11.61 15.90
N LYS A 148 10.60 10.82 15.09
CA LYS A 148 11.00 11.22 13.73
C LYS A 148 10.44 10.25 12.73
N ILE A 149 9.58 10.74 11.83
CA ILE A 149 8.98 9.99 10.73
C ILE A 149 9.53 10.55 9.42
N GLY A 150 10.01 9.67 8.56
CA GLY A 150 10.55 10.04 7.25
C GLY A 150 9.48 10.44 6.24
N ASN A 151 9.90 10.59 5.00
CA ASN A 151 9.05 11.02 3.90
C ASN A 151 8.18 9.88 3.35
N SER A 152 7.04 10.22 2.77
CA SER A 152 6.15 9.31 2.04
C SER A 152 5.68 8.11 2.88
N CYS A 153 5.59 8.27 4.20
CA CYS A 153 5.08 7.23 5.08
C CYS A 153 3.55 7.22 5.11
N LEU A 154 2.99 6.06 5.43
CA LEU A 154 1.55 5.85 5.58
C LEU A 154 1.26 5.20 6.93
N LEU A 155 0.66 5.98 7.84
CA LEU A 155 0.23 5.52 9.15
C LEU A 155 -1.29 5.40 9.12
N TYR A 156 -1.79 4.18 9.12
CA TYR A 156 -3.25 3.93 9.19
C TYR A 156 -3.81 4.27 10.58
N SER A 157 -5.13 4.38 10.65
CA SER A 157 -5.82 4.73 11.90
C SER A 157 -5.45 3.82 13.07
N ASN A 158 -5.38 4.38 14.27
CA ASN A 158 -5.02 3.67 15.50
C ASN A 158 -3.59 3.09 15.52
N VAL A 159 -2.68 3.63 14.75
CA VAL A 159 -1.24 3.37 14.93
C VAL A 159 -0.76 4.17 16.13
N ASN A 160 0.09 3.54 16.97
CA ASN A 160 0.70 4.17 18.12
C ASN A 160 2.23 4.14 17.98
N VAL A 161 2.84 5.31 18.01
CA VAL A 161 4.31 5.47 17.99
C VAL A 161 4.72 6.14 19.29
N TYR A 162 5.46 5.42 20.12
CA TYR A 162 5.91 5.94 21.41
C TYR A 162 7.05 6.97 21.24
N HIS A 163 7.36 7.68 22.34
CA HIS A 163 8.35 8.74 22.33
C HIS A 163 9.72 8.30 21.78
N ASP A 164 10.47 9.25 21.21
CA ASP A 164 11.84 9.10 20.71
C ASP A 164 12.06 8.04 19.62
N CYS A 165 10.98 7.44 19.09
CA CYS A 165 11.07 6.45 18.02
C CYS A 165 11.45 7.09 16.68
N ARG A 166 12.05 6.27 15.80
CA ARG A 166 12.41 6.67 14.44
C ARG A 166 11.80 5.72 13.43
N ILE A 167 11.11 6.28 12.43
CA ILE A 167 10.53 5.58 11.29
C ILE A 167 11.21 6.13 10.04
N GLY A 168 11.72 5.24 9.18
CA GLY A 168 12.37 5.61 7.93
C GLY A 168 11.40 6.16 6.90
N ASN A 169 11.85 6.33 5.66
CA ASN A 169 11.01 6.75 4.54
C ASN A 169 10.16 5.60 4.02
N GLU A 170 9.04 5.91 3.35
CA GLU A 170 8.19 4.97 2.60
C GLU A 170 7.67 3.80 3.44
N CYS A 171 7.57 3.97 4.77
CA CYS A 171 7.05 2.95 5.66
C CYS A 171 5.52 2.95 5.66
N ILE A 172 4.93 1.74 5.69
CA ILE A 172 3.49 1.54 5.85
C ILE A 172 3.24 0.87 7.19
N LEU A 173 2.52 1.56 8.08
CA LEU A 173 2.10 1.03 9.38
C LEU A 173 0.60 0.80 9.35
N HIS A 174 0.21 -0.47 9.52
CA HIS A 174 -1.20 -0.86 9.54
C HIS A 174 -1.86 -0.61 10.89
N SER A 175 -3.18 -0.47 10.88
CA SER A 175 -4.00 -0.20 12.08
C SER A 175 -3.68 -1.16 13.22
N GLY A 176 -3.53 -0.60 14.41
CA GLY A 176 -3.19 -1.36 15.62
C GLY A 176 -1.69 -1.62 15.81
N ALA A 177 -0.83 -1.21 14.87
CA ALA A 177 0.62 -1.34 15.08
C ALA A 177 1.08 -0.42 16.21
N VAL A 178 1.95 -0.95 17.07
CA VAL A 178 2.60 -0.22 18.16
C VAL A 178 4.11 -0.23 17.95
N ILE A 179 4.70 0.94 17.86
CA ILE A 179 6.14 1.12 17.68
C ILE A 179 6.72 1.69 18.98
N GLY A 180 7.79 1.08 19.48
CA GLY A 180 8.48 1.54 20.68
C GLY A 180 7.88 1.03 21.98
N ALA A 181 7.00 0.01 21.92
CA ALA A 181 6.55 -0.66 23.14
C ALA A 181 7.73 -1.35 23.84
N ASP A 182 7.69 -1.37 25.17
CA ASP A 182 8.71 -2.05 25.96
C ASP A 182 8.80 -3.54 25.61
N GLY A 183 10.01 -4.06 25.53
CA GLY A 183 10.25 -5.47 25.39
C GLY A 183 10.05 -6.23 26.71
N PHE A 184 10.13 -7.54 26.61
CA PHE A 184 10.07 -8.42 27.79
C PHE A 184 11.44 -8.52 28.46
N GLY A 185 11.77 -7.54 29.32
CA GLY A 185 12.99 -7.53 30.10
C GLY A 185 12.68 -7.28 31.58
N PHE A 186 13.04 -8.23 32.45
CA PHE A 186 12.86 -8.12 33.89
C PHE A 186 14.16 -8.53 34.60
N ALA A 187 14.59 -7.71 35.56
CA ALA A 187 15.68 -8.04 36.46
C ALA A 187 15.12 -8.75 37.70
N PRO A 188 15.57 -9.98 38.05
CA PRO A 188 15.16 -10.61 39.28
C PRO A 188 15.70 -9.83 40.47
N THR A 189 14.83 -9.57 41.46
CA THR A 189 15.16 -8.93 42.72
C THR A 189 14.72 -9.81 43.89
N PRO A 190 15.21 -9.59 45.10
CA PRO A 190 14.78 -10.37 46.28
C PRO A 190 13.27 -10.30 46.56
N ASN A 191 12.58 -9.25 46.07
CA ASN A 191 11.17 -9.00 46.31
C ASN A 191 10.29 -9.24 45.06
N GLY A 192 10.86 -9.79 43.96
CA GLY A 192 10.12 -10.02 42.71
C GLY A 192 10.96 -9.70 41.48
N TYR A 193 10.38 -9.01 40.51
CA TYR A 193 11.02 -8.62 39.26
C TYR A 193 10.82 -7.15 39.02
N ASP A 194 11.94 -6.45 38.72
CA ASP A 194 11.91 -5.06 38.26
C ASP A 194 11.96 -5.02 36.76
N LYS A 195 11.03 -4.25 36.14
CA LYS A 195 10.97 -4.08 34.70
C LYS A 195 12.19 -3.29 34.20
N ILE A 196 12.89 -3.84 33.21
CA ILE A 196 13.99 -3.14 32.53
C ILE A 196 13.40 -2.42 31.32
N CYS A 197 13.51 -1.09 31.28
CA CYS A 197 13.24 -0.31 30.10
C CYS A 197 14.28 -0.65 29.02
N LEU A 198 13.84 -1.03 27.81
CA LEU A 198 14.76 -1.28 26.72
C LEU A 198 15.36 0.03 26.22
N LEU A 199 16.65 0.21 26.47
CA LEU A 199 17.45 1.34 25.96
C LEU A 199 18.02 1.05 24.55
N TYR A 200 17.88 -0.18 24.06
CA TYR A 200 18.43 -0.62 22.77
C TYR A 200 17.37 -1.37 21.97
N THR A 201 17.42 -1.24 20.66
CA THR A 201 16.63 -2.08 19.76
C THR A 201 17.08 -3.53 19.87
N SER A 202 16.19 -4.43 20.27
CA SER A 202 16.45 -5.87 20.13
C SER A 202 16.36 -6.22 18.65
N PRO A 203 17.40 -6.83 18.05
CA PRO A 203 17.27 -7.36 16.69
C PRO A 203 16.18 -8.43 16.66
N SER A 204 15.38 -8.45 15.61
CA SER A 204 14.39 -9.50 15.40
C SER A 204 15.13 -10.85 15.30
N PRO A 205 14.56 -11.96 15.84
CA PRO A 205 15.12 -13.29 15.62
C PRO A 205 15.25 -13.67 14.13
N ARG A 206 14.65 -12.90 13.23
CA ARG A 206 14.77 -13.06 11.77
C ARG A 206 15.96 -12.35 11.18
N ASP A 207 16.63 -11.51 11.95
CA ASP A 207 17.80 -10.71 11.52
C ASP A 207 19.14 -11.39 11.89
N LEU A 208 19.09 -12.64 12.39
CA LEU A 208 20.22 -13.47 12.76
C LEU A 208 20.47 -14.59 11.73
#